data_28efeff8b1a7e1225eca7389c9e7541f
#
_entry.id   28efeff8b1a7e1225eca7389c9e7541f
#
_cell.length_a   1.000
_cell.length_b   1.000
_cell.length_c   1.000
_cell.angle_alpha   90.00
_cell.angle_beta   90.00
_cell.angle_gamma   90.00
#
_symmetry.space_group_name_H-M   'P 1'
#
loop_
_entity.id
_entity.type
_entity.pdbx_description
1 polymer ?
#
loop_
_entity_poly.entity_id
_entity_poly.type
_entity_poly.pdbx_seq_one_letter_code
_entity_poly.pdbx_strand_id
1 'polypeptide(L)'
;MSGRRSKESEDQVPDIVEVNVTVPDGDERQAALAELEDALASVPAAGYAEVWVDHDSFPALCLLVNGEHGWLMCLRYSGDAGFSSRNPAYVGDPDATLEYYLSNGQRDVYPVAWAYPRERAVEAVRIFAQSRRVPD
;
A
#
# COMPACT_ATOMS: atom_id res chain seq x y z
N MET A 1 24.51 10.37 25.43
CA MET A 1 24.28 10.17 25.08
C MET A 1 23.90 9.57 24.48
N SER A 2 23.79 9.84 24.64
CA SER A 2 23.38 9.47 24.02
C SER A 2 22.78 8.81 23.57
N GLY A 3 22.69 9.04 23.76
CA GLY A 3 22.12 8.66 23.20
C GLY A 3 21.48 8.29 22.90
N ARG A 4 21.38 8.51 22.83
CA ARG A 4 20.83 8.27 22.30
C ARG A 4 20.53 7.84 21.65
N ARG A 5 20.37 8.00 21.67
CA ARG A 5 20.10 7.64 20.85
C ARG A 5 19.72 6.89 20.45
N SER A 6 19.56 6.97 20.71
CA SER A 6 19.17 6.44 20.20
C SER A 6 18.56 5.73 20.04
N LYS A 7 18.45 5.92 20.14
CA LYS A 7 17.93 5.54 19.84
C LYS A 7 17.39 5.01 19.45
N GLU A 8 17.20 5.35 19.53
CA GLU A 8 16.84 5.13 19.00
C GLU A 8 16.51 4.43 18.31
N SER A 9 16.77 4.57 18.48
CA SER A 9 16.55 4.23 17.76
C SER A 9 16.28 3.40 17.16
N GLU A 10 16.60 3.40 17.24
CA GLU A 10 16.32 2.98 16.78
C GLU A 10 15.87 2.29 16.11
N ASP A 11 16.29 2.09 16.09
CA ASP A 11 15.79 1.48 15.38
C ASP A 11 14.86 1.63 15.00
N GLN A 12 15.35 1.46 14.43
CA GLN A 12 14.19 2.32 14.39
C GLN A 12 13.21 2.01 13.32
N VAL A 13 11.92 2.21 13.65
CA VAL A 13 10.84 2.07 12.67
C VAL A 13 10.79 3.36 11.86
N PRO A 14 10.86 3.29 10.51
CA PRO A 14 10.75 4.48 9.69
C PRO A 14 9.34 5.09 9.78
N ASP A 15 9.23 6.36 9.41
CA ASP A 15 7.93 7.01 9.32
C ASP A 15 7.11 6.36 8.21
N ILE A 16 5.87 6.07 8.52
CA ILE A 16 4.97 5.37 7.62
C ILE A 16 3.69 6.18 7.49
N VAL A 17 3.31 6.47 6.25
CA VAL A 17 2.03 7.12 5.98
C VAL A 17 0.95 6.07 5.99
N GLU A 18 -0.05 6.24 6.85
CA GLU A 18 -1.18 5.32 6.91
C GLU A 18 -2.39 5.99 6.27
N VAL A 19 -3.02 5.28 5.34
CA VAL A 19 -4.19 5.78 4.63
C VAL A 19 -5.28 4.73 4.72
N ASN A 20 -6.46 5.13 5.19
CA ASN A 20 -7.64 4.26 5.25
C ASN A 20 -8.80 5.06 4.68
N VAL A 21 -9.29 4.66 3.52
CA VAL A 21 -10.38 5.37 2.86
C VAL A 21 -11.49 4.39 2.52
N THR A 22 -12.70 4.71 2.97
CA THR A 22 -13.90 4.02 2.55
C THR A 22 -14.59 4.91 1.51
N VAL A 23 -14.85 4.36 0.33
CA VAL A 23 -15.50 5.08 -0.76
C VAL A 23 -16.97 4.67 -0.79
N PRO A 24 -17.87 5.52 -0.27
CA PRO A 24 -19.27 5.18 -0.26
C PRO A 24 -19.93 5.44 -1.61
N ASP A 25 -21.12 4.91 -1.79
CA ASP A 25 -21.96 5.32 -2.90
C ASP A 25 -22.63 6.64 -2.55
N GLY A 26 -23.09 7.36 -3.57
CA GLY A 26 -23.90 8.56 -3.35
C GLY A 26 -23.06 9.83 -3.26
N ASP A 27 -23.59 10.79 -2.50
CA ASP A 27 -23.07 12.16 -2.56
C ASP A 27 -21.68 12.32 -1.97
N GLU A 28 -21.26 11.42 -1.09
CA GLU A 28 -19.95 11.53 -0.44
C GLU A 28 -18.84 10.86 -1.22
N ARG A 29 -19.19 10.22 -2.34
CA ARG A 29 -18.23 9.47 -3.12
C ARG A 29 -17.08 10.34 -3.63
N GLN A 30 -17.40 11.50 -4.19
CA GLN A 30 -16.37 12.37 -4.77
C GLN A 30 -15.43 12.92 -3.70
N ALA A 31 -15.97 13.23 -2.53
CA ALA A 31 -15.13 13.70 -1.43
C ALA A 31 -14.15 12.62 -0.98
N ALA A 32 -14.61 11.37 -0.91
CA ALA A 32 -13.75 10.26 -0.52
C ALA A 32 -12.65 10.01 -1.56
N LEU A 33 -13.01 10.10 -2.86
CA LEU A 33 -12.02 9.94 -3.92
C LEU A 33 -10.97 11.05 -3.88
N ALA A 34 -11.39 12.29 -3.59
CA ALA A 34 -10.47 13.41 -3.48
C ALA A 34 -9.55 13.24 -2.26
N GLU A 35 -10.09 12.76 -1.15
CA GLU A 35 -9.28 12.47 0.03
C GLU A 35 -8.23 11.42 -0.28
N LEU A 36 -8.58 10.38 -1.01
CA LEU A 36 -7.63 9.35 -1.41
C LEU A 36 -6.51 9.92 -2.25
N GLU A 37 -6.84 10.77 -3.24
CA GLU A 37 -5.82 11.38 -4.10
C GLU A 37 -4.85 12.24 -3.28
N ASP A 38 -5.39 13.04 -2.37
CA ASP A 38 -4.54 13.88 -1.51
C ASP A 38 -3.62 13.03 -0.65
N ALA A 39 -4.15 11.94 -0.09
CA ALA A 39 -3.37 11.06 0.76
C ALA A 39 -2.27 10.35 -0.02
N LEU A 40 -2.59 9.88 -1.23
CA LEU A 40 -1.58 9.22 -2.07
C LEU A 40 -0.48 10.21 -2.46
N ALA A 41 -0.84 11.46 -2.74
CA ALA A 41 0.13 12.48 -3.09
C ALA A 41 1.04 12.86 -1.92
N SER A 42 0.62 12.57 -0.69
CA SER A 42 1.40 12.92 0.49
C SER A 42 2.54 11.94 0.79
N VAL A 43 2.58 10.79 0.12
CA VAL A 43 3.61 9.79 0.37
C VAL A 43 4.93 10.24 -0.25
N PRO A 44 6.00 10.38 0.55
CA PRO A 44 7.28 10.85 0.00
C PRO A 44 7.85 9.88 -1.03
N ALA A 45 8.66 10.39 -1.95
CA ALA A 45 9.22 9.59 -3.03
C ALA A 45 10.06 8.42 -2.53
N ALA A 46 10.69 8.55 -1.37
CA ALA A 46 11.52 7.50 -0.78
C ALA A 46 10.86 6.90 0.45
N GLY A 47 9.56 7.11 0.64
CA GLY A 47 8.88 6.74 1.86
C GLY A 47 8.18 5.40 1.83
N TYR A 48 7.63 5.04 2.98
CA TYR A 48 6.80 3.85 3.17
C TYR A 48 5.37 4.27 3.38
N ALA A 49 4.43 3.44 2.94
CA ALA A 49 3.01 3.70 3.18
C ALA A 49 2.24 2.40 3.28
N GLU A 50 1.17 2.45 4.04
CA GLU A 50 0.16 1.38 4.10
C GLU A 50 -1.18 2.03 3.75
N VAL A 51 -1.77 1.59 2.64
CA VAL A 51 -3.00 2.18 2.11
C VAL A 51 -4.07 1.11 2.03
N TRP A 52 -5.23 1.37 2.61
CA TRP A 52 -6.38 0.48 2.54
C TRP A 52 -7.55 1.23 1.94
N VAL A 53 -8.20 0.61 0.96
CA VAL A 53 -9.39 1.18 0.32
C VAL A 53 -10.47 0.12 0.28
N ASP A 54 -11.69 0.48 0.68
CA ASP A 54 -12.85 -0.37 0.53
C ASP A 54 -14.07 0.48 0.15
N HIS A 55 -15.20 -0.17 0.01
CA HIS A 55 -16.47 0.49 -0.35
C HIS A 55 -17.53 0.22 0.70
N ASP A 56 -17.10 0.23 1.98
CA ASP A 56 -17.92 -0.09 3.15
C ASP A 56 -18.27 -1.57 3.20
N SER A 57 -17.53 -2.38 2.46
CA SER A 57 -17.67 -3.83 2.43
C SER A 57 -16.50 -4.41 1.65
N PHE A 58 -16.39 -5.72 1.65
CA PHE A 58 -15.40 -6.39 0.81
C PHE A 58 -15.84 -6.39 -0.65
N PRO A 59 -14.90 -6.42 -1.56
CA PRO A 59 -13.46 -6.58 -1.36
C PRO A 59 -12.79 -5.30 -0.85
N ALA A 60 -11.62 -5.49 -0.25
CA ALA A 60 -10.76 -4.38 0.18
C ALA A 60 -9.41 -4.55 -0.50
N LEU A 61 -8.79 -3.43 -0.86
CA LEU A 61 -7.49 -3.45 -1.52
C LEU A 61 -6.46 -2.77 -0.63
N CYS A 62 -5.32 -3.44 -0.46
CA CYS A 62 -4.20 -2.90 0.30
C CYS A 62 -3.05 -2.62 -0.65
N LEU A 63 -2.43 -1.46 -0.48
CA LEU A 63 -1.19 -1.10 -1.16
C LEU A 63 -0.13 -0.85 -0.10
N LEU A 64 1.00 -1.56 -0.20
CA LEU A 64 2.18 -1.26 0.58
C LEU A 64 3.20 -0.61 -0.33
N VAL A 65 3.80 0.48 0.13
CA VAL A 65 4.76 1.25 -0.66
C VAL A 65 6.12 1.21 0.01
N ASN A 66 7.14 0.97 -0.79
CA ASN A 66 8.53 1.19 -0.41
C ASN A 66 9.20 1.96 -1.56
N GLY A 67 9.32 3.28 -1.41
CA GLY A 67 9.93 4.12 -2.43
C GLY A 67 9.24 4.00 -3.77
N GLU A 68 9.94 3.46 -4.75
CA GLU A 68 9.42 3.34 -6.10
C GLU A 68 8.62 2.06 -6.33
N HIS A 69 8.44 1.24 -5.29
CA HIS A 69 7.79 -0.06 -5.41
C HIS A 69 6.45 -0.07 -4.69
N GLY A 70 5.47 -0.73 -5.30
CA GLY A 70 4.16 -0.94 -4.68
C GLY A 70 3.74 -2.39 -4.76
N TRP A 71 3.31 -2.94 -3.64
CA TRP A 71 2.80 -4.30 -3.54
C TRP A 71 1.32 -4.24 -3.24
N LEU A 72 0.53 -5.00 -3.96
CA LEU A 72 -0.92 -4.98 -3.84
C LEU A 72 -1.43 -6.31 -3.31
N MET A 73 -2.43 -6.24 -2.43
CA MET A 73 -3.12 -7.41 -1.93
C MET A 73 -4.61 -7.13 -1.87
N CYS A 74 -5.41 -8.09 -2.33
CA CYS A 74 -6.85 -7.98 -2.30
C CYS A 74 -7.43 -8.96 -1.28
N LEU A 75 -8.30 -8.47 -0.41
CA LEU A 75 -9.11 -9.30 0.47
C LEU A 75 -10.52 -9.33 -0.10
N ARG A 76 -10.97 -10.53 -0.48
CA ARG A 76 -12.25 -10.69 -1.18
C ARG A 76 -13.42 -10.75 -0.22
N TYR A 77 -13.17 -11.21 1.02
CA TYR A 77 -14.20 -11.37 2.04
C TYR A 77 -13.52 -11.40 3.41
N SER A 78 -14.32 -11.28 4.46
CA SER A 78 -13.81 -11.30 5.82
C SER A 78 -13.08 -12.61 6.11
N GLY A 79 -11.87 -12.50 6.62
CA GLY A 79 -11.06 -13.68 6.94
C GLY A 79 -10.31 -14.26 5.75
N ASP A 80 -10.39 -13.64 4.57
CA ASP A 80 -9.63 -14.08 3.41
C ASP A 80 -8.13 -13.90 3.69
N ALA A 81 -7.33 -14.91 3.33
CA ALA A 81 -5.88 -14.80 3.41
C ALA A 81 -5.34 -13.78 2.38
N GLY A 82 -6.15 -13.45 1.40
CA GLY A 82 -5.79 -12.48 0.38
C GLY A 82 -5.05 -13.10 -0.79
N PHE A 83 -5.02 -12.38 -1.90
CA PHE A 83 -4.13 -12.72 -3.00
C PHE A 83 -3.39 -11.46 -3.40
N SER A 84 -2.10 -11.62 -3.67
CA SER A 84 -1.22 -10.50 -3.89
C SER A 84 -0.85 -10.36 -5.35
N SER A 85 -0.33 -9.19 -5.69
CA SER A 85 0.10 -8.88 -7.05
C SER A 85 1.26 -9.78 -7.47
N ARG A 86 1.36 -9.95 -8.77
CA ARG A 86 2.52 -10.55 -9.43
C ARG A 86 2.82 -9.69 -10.62
N ASN A 87 4.08 -9.37 -10.83
CA ASN A 87 4.49 -8.52 -11.94
C ASN A 87 5.12 -9.38 -13.03
N PRO A 88 4.36 -9.75 -14.07
CA PRO A 88 4.92 -10.61 -15.12
C PRO A 88 6.00 -9.94 -15.96
N ALA A 89 6.10 -8.61 -15.88
CA ALA A 89 7.13 -7.87 -16.61
C ALA A 89 8.43 -7.75 -15.82
N TYR A 90 8.49 -8.29 -14.60
CA TYR A 90 9.69 -8.18 -13.80
C TYR A 90 10.86 -8.92 -14.46
N VAL A 91 11.98 -8.24 -14.59
CA VAL A 91 13.25 -8.82 -15.03
C VAL A 91 14.26 -8.50 -13.95
N GLY A 92 14.98 -9.50 -13.50
CA GLY A 92 15.94 -9.33 -12.44
C GLY A 92 16.10 -10.63 -11.68
N ASP A 93 16.72 -10.53 -10.51
CA ASP A 93 16.95 -11.68 -9.66
C ASP A 93 15.63 -12.22 -9.12
N PRO A 94 15.23 -13.47 -9.45
CA PRO A 94 13.97 -14.01 -8.97
C PRO A 94 13.93 -14.23 -7.46
N ASP A 95 15.09 -14.23 -6.79
CA ASP A 95 15.18 -14.42 -5.35
C ASP A 95 15.28 -13.10 -4.57
N ALA A 96 15.33 -11.96 -5.27
CA ALA A 96 15.43 -10.68 -4.59
C ALA A 96 14.16 -10.39 -3.81
N THR A 97 14.32 -9.83 -2.62
CA THR A 97 13.20 -9.47 -1.76
C THR A 97 13.23 -8.00 -1.43
N LEU A 98 12.08 -7.51 -0.99
CA LEU A 98 11.89 -6.11 -0.66
C LEU A 98 11.07 -6.04 0.62
N GLU A 99 11.46 -5.19 1.54
CA GLU A 99 10.73 -5.07 2.78
C GLU A 99 9.73 -3.91 2.72
N TYR A 100 8.65 -4.08 3.45
CA TYR A 100 7.62 -3.07 3.61
C TYR A 100 7.36 -2.92 5.10
N TYR A 101 6.94 -1.73 5.51
CA TYR A 101 6.59 -1.49 6.90
C TYR A 101 5.12 -1.09 6.97
N LEU A 102 4.44 -1.64 7.96
CA LEU A 102 3.05 -1.33 8.25
C LEU A 102 2.98 -0.29 9.35
N SER A 103 1.86 0.40 9.43
CA SER A 103 1.71 1.50 10.39
C SER A 103 1.84 1.07 11.84
N ASN A 104 1.61 -0.22 12.12
CA ASN A 104 1.78 -0.77 13.48
C ASN A 104 3.24 -1.14 13.79
N GLY A 105 4.17 -0.88 12.89
CA GLY A 105 5.58 -1.20 13.07
C GLY A 105 6.00 -2.56 12.53
N GLN A 106 5.06 -3.36 12.07
CA GLN A 106 5.37 -4.69 11.52
C GLN A 106 6.16 -4.54 10.22
N ARG A 107 7.14 -5.41 10.05
CA ARG A 107 7.93 -5.47 8.83
C ARG A 107 7.56 -6.73 8.06
N ASP A 108 7.15 -6.57 6.82
CA ASP A 108 6.85 -7.69 5.93
C ASP A 108 7.87 -7.73 4.80
N VAL A 109 8.22 -8.92 4.36
CA VAL A 109 9.21 -9.11 3.28
C VAL A 109 8.56 -9.95 2.19
N TYR A 110 8.59 -9.43 0.97
CA TYR A 110 8.00 -10.11 -0.19
C TYR A 110 8.97 -10.08 -1.36
N PRO A 111 8.83 -11.00 -2.32
CA PRO A 111 9.68 -10.96 -3.52
C PRO A 111 9.52 -9.65 -4.29
N VAL A 112 10.62 -9.11 -4.79
CA VAL A 112 10.57 -7.91 -5.64
C VAL A 112 9.72 -8.18 -6.87
N ALA A 113 9.72 -9.43 -7.35
CA ALA A 113 8.93 -9.82 -8.53
C ALA A 113 7.42 -9.64 -8.33
N TRP A 114 6.96 -9.47 -7.08
CA TRP A 114 5.54 -9.24 -6.80
C TRP A 114 5.19 -7.75 -6.82
N ALA A 115 6.17 -6.87 -6.93
CA ALA A 115 5.97 -5.43 -6.87
C ALA A 115 5.83 -4.85 -8.26
N TYR A 116 5.02 -3.79 -8.35
CA TYR A 116 4.93 -2.95 -9.55
C TYR A 116 5.64 -1.64 -9.29
N PRO A 117 6.00 -0.89 -10.35
CA PRO A 117 6.38 0.49 -10.15
C PRO A 117 5.28 1.23 -9.40
N ARG A 118 5.67 2.13 -8.53
CA ARG A 118 4.76 2.81 -7.62
C ARG A 118 3.56 3.43 -8.36
N GLU A 119 3.81 4.11 -9.49
CA GLU A 119 2.74 4.75 -10.23
C GLU A 119 1.72 3.75 -10.77
N ARG A 120 2.18 2.56 -11.17
CA ARG A 120 1.28 1.52 -11.63
C ARG A 120 0.43 1.00 -10.50
N ALA A 121 1.04 0.80 -9.33
CA ALA A 121 0.31 0.33 -8.15
C ALA A 121 -0.70 1.38 -7.67
N VAL A 122 -0.33 2.65 -7.68
CA VAL A 122 -1.24 3.72 -7.30
C VAL A 122 -2.41 3.80 -8.28
N GLU A 123 -2.14 3.63 -9.57
CA GLU A 123 -3.23 3.64 -10.56
C GLU A 123 -4.20 2.47 -10.32
N ALA A 124 -3.70 1.31 -9.92
CA ALA A 124 -4.57 0.18 -9.59
C ALA A 124 -5.50 0.52 -8.42
N VAL A 125 -4.98 1.23 -7.42
CA VAL A 125 -5.79 1.68 -6.29
C VAL A 125 -6.88 2.64 -6.77
N ARG A 126 -6.54 3.57 -7.66
CA ARG A 126 -7.53 4.50 -8.21
C ARG A 126 -8.64 3.77 -8.97
N ILE A 127 -8.26 2.80 -9.80
CA ILE A 127 -9.24 2.02 -10.55
C ILE A 127 -10.17 1.27 -9.60
N PHE A 128 -9.61 0.64 -8.59
CA PHE A 128 -10.42 -0.07 -7.60
C PHE A 128 -11.36 0.89 -6.87
N ALA A 129 -10.86 2.05 -6.45
CA ALA A 129 -11.66 3.01 -5.71
C ALA A 129 -12.85 3.50 -6.52
N GLN A 130 -12.67 3.66 -7.83
CA GLN A 130 -13.71 4.17 -8.71
C GLN A 130 -14.67 3.10 -9.20
N SER A 131 -14.22 1.87 -9.34
CA SER A 131 -14.98 0.82 -10.03
C SER A 131 -15.35 -0.38 -9.18
N ARG A 132 -14.74 -0.53 -8.00
CA ARG A 132 -14.86 -1.72 -7.14
C ARG A 132 -14.28 -2.99 -7.79
N ARG A 133 -13.55 -2.82 -8.88
CA ARG A 133 -12.98 -3.96 -9.59
C ARG A 133 -11.51 -4.05 -9.29
N VAL A 134 -11.06 -5.28 -9.01
CA VAL A 134 -9.65 -5.52 -8.79
C VAL A 134 -8.96 -5.53 -10.14
N PRO A 135 -7.98 -4.65 -10.37
CA PRO A 135 -7.28 -4.63 -11.66
C PRO A 135 -6.44 -5.89 -11.83
N ASP A 136 -6.23 -6.26 -13.07
CA ASP A 136 -5.35 -7.37 -13.40
C ASP A 136 -3.88 -6.99 -13.28
#